data_25a6d24bf33a63d0e4115b08ef4c5349
#
_entry.id   25a6d24bf33a63d0e4115b08ef4c5349
#
_cell.length_a   1.000
_cell.length_b   1.000
_cell.length_c   1.000
_cell.angle_alpha   90.00
_cell.angle_beta   90.00
_cell.angle_gamma   90.00
#
_symmetry.space_group_name_H-M   'P 1'
#
loop_
_entity.id
_entity.type
_entity.pdbx_description
1 polymer ?
#
loop_
_entity_poly.entity_id
_entity_poly.type
_entity_poly.pdbx_seq_one_letter_code
_entity_poly.pdbx_strand_id
1 'polypeptide(L)' 'MDLIAKIKNKSVAVGIIGMGYVGLPLGLAFADKKVNVLGFDLDNKKINMLNKGKGYLKHISNNKIKKAVHSGYLRATSDF' A
#
# COMPACT_ATOMS: atom_id res chain seq x y z
N MET A 1 5.64 -6.35 -16.07
CA MET A 1 6.22 -5.14 -15.47
C MET A 1 7.42 -5.47 -14.61
N ASP A 2 8.39 -4.59 -14.62
CA ASP A 2 9.61 -4.81 -13.87
C ASP A 2 9.46 -4.26 -12.45
N LEU A 3 9.41 -5.13 -11.46
CA LEU A 3 9.32 -4.77 -10.04
C LEU A 3 10.52 -3.92 -9.60
N ILE A 4 11.71 -4.28 -10.07
CA ILE A 4 12.93 -3.55 -9.70
C ILE A 4 12.90 -2.13 -10.22
N ALA A 5 12.42 -1.93 -11.44
CA ALA A 5 12.28 -0.59 -12.02
C ALA A 5 11.31 0.27 -11.21
N LYS A 6 10.20 -0.29 -10.74
CA LYS A 6 9.25 0.44 -9.89
C LYS A 6 9.86 0.82 -8.55
N ILE A 7 10.60 -0.09 -7.92
CA ILE A 7 11.24 0.19 -6.64
C ILE A 7 12.34 1.25 -6.78
N LYS A 8 13.08 1.21 -7.86
CA LYS A 8 14.13 2.20 -8.14
C LYS A 8 13.59 3.56 -8.56
N ASN A 9 12.32 3.63 -8.94
CA ASN A 9 11.70 4.91 -9.25
C ASN A 9 11.69 5.79 -7.99
N LYS A 10 12.05 7.06 -8.14
CA LYS A 10 12.14 8.00 -7.01
C LYS A 10 10.84 8.17 -6.25
N SER A 11 9.70 7.82 -6.86
CA SER A 11 8.40 7.93 -6.20
C SER A 11 8.13 6.80 -5.19
N VAL A 12 8.97 5.76 -5.15
CA VAL A 12 8.80 4.62 -4.25
C VAL A 12 10.06 4.40 -3.43
N ALA A 13 9.95 4.54 -2.12
CA ALA A 13 11.05 4.27 -1.19
C ALA A 13 10.98 2.85 -0.62
N VAL A 14 9.77 2.30 -0.46
CA VAL A 14 9.56 0.97 0.12
C VAL A 14 8.55 0.20 -0.73
N GLY A 15 8.91 -1.01 -1.14
CA GLY A 15 8.00 -1.95 -1.77
C GLY A 15 7.63 -3.06 -0.79
N ILE A 16 6.35 -3.38 -0.68
CA ILE A 16 5.86 -4.44 0.20
C ILE A 16 5.09 -5.45 -0.63
N ILE A 17 5.50 -6.71 -0.56
CA ILE A 17 4.82 -7.80 -1.25
C ILE A 17 3.89 -8.51 -0.28
N GLY A 18 2.60 -8.52 -0.59
CA GLY A 18 1.58 -9.09 0.28
C GLY A 18 1.01 -8.05 1.24
N MET A 19 -0.22 -7.63 1.01
CA MET A 19 -0.89 -6.59 1.78
C MET A 19 -1.92 -7.21 2.74
N GLY A 20 -1.46 -8.19 3.52
CA GLY A 20 -2.28 -8.85 4.54
C GLY A 20 -2.00 -8.33 5.95
N TYR A 21 -2.08 -9.25 6.93
CA TYR A 21 -1.98 -8.90 8.35
C TYR A 21 -0.63 -8.29 8.76
N VAL A 22 0.42 -8.54 8.01
CA VAL A 22 1.76 -7.97 8.28
C VAL A 22 2.04 -6.82 7.33
N GLY A 23 1.83 -7.03 6.03
CA GLY A 23 2.21 -6.06 5.00
C GLY A 23 1.43 -4.76 5.09
N LEU A 24 0.10 -4.82 5.28
CA LEU A 24 -0.71 -3.61 5.34
C LEU A 24 -0.38 -2.74 6.56
N PRO A 25 -0.31 -3.28 7.79
CA PRO A 25 0.10 -2.46 8.93
C PRO A 25 1.49 -1.85 8.76
N LEU A 26 2.42 -2.61 8.19
CA LEU A 26 3.76 -2.11 7.92
C LEU A 26 3.74 -0.95 6.92
N GLY A 27 2.99 -1.11 5.83
CA GLY A 27 2.84 -0.05 4.83
C GLY A 27 2.24 1.22 5.42
N LEU A 28 1.23 1.07 6.27
CA LEU A 28 0.61 2.22 6.94
C LEU A 28 1.59 2.92 7.88
N ALA A 29 2.43 2.16 8.59
CA ALA A 29 3.43 2.74 9.48
C ALA A 29 4.44 3.58 8.70
N PHE A 30 4.92 3.10 7.56
CA PHE A 30 5.81 3.87 6.70
C PHE A 30 5.13 5.11 6.12
N ALA A 31 3.90 4.96 5.64
CA ALA A 31 3.14 6.08 5.07
C ALA A 31 2.88 7.17 6.12
N ASP A 32 2.64 6.79 7.36
CA ASP A 32 2.44 7.74 8.46
C ASP A 32 3.69 8.60 8.70
N LYS A 33 4.87 8.07 8.39
CA LYS A 33 6.14 8.79 8.47
C LYS A 33 6.51 9.47 7.15
N LYS A 34 5.56 9.59 6.24
CA LYS A 34 5.74 10.25 4.93
C LYS A 34 6.76 9.54 4.05
N VAL A 35 6.82 8.22 4.15
CA VAL A 35 7.62 7.38 3.28
C VAL A 35 6.73 6.84 2.17
N ASN A 36 7.16 6.98 0.92
CA ASN A 36 6.40 6.48 -0.22
C ASN A 36 6.41 4.96 -0.25
N VAL A 37 5.23 4.35 -0.20
CA VAL A 37 5.06 2.90 -0.15
C VAL A 37 4.29 2.43 -1.38
N LEU A 38 4.78 1.38 -2.02
CA LEU A 38 4.05 0.66 -3.06
C LEU A 38 3.81 -0.77 -2.58
N GLY A 39 2.55 -1.10 -2.37
CA GLY A 39 2.15 -2.44 -1.95
C GLY A 39 1.78 -3.30 -3.16
N PHE A 40 2.18 -4.56 -3.13
CA PHE A 40 1.89 -5.53 -4.18
C PHE A 40 1.06 -6.67 -3.61
N ASP A 41 -0.02 -7.04 -4.29
CA ASP A 41 -0.82 -8.20 -3.92
C ASP A 41 -1.47 -8.78 -5.18
N LEU A 42 -1.60 -10.09 -5.23
CA LEU A 42 -2.28 -10.75 -6.34
C LEU A 42 -3.81 -10.64 -6.23
N ASP A 43 -4.33 -10.32 -5.06
CA ASP A 43 -5.76 -10.19 -4.84
C ASP A 43 -6.26 -8.81 -5.26
N ASN A 44 -6.89 -8.75 -6.42
CA ASN A 44 -7.43 -7.50 -6.96
C ASN A 44 -8.48 -6.87 -6.06
N LYS A 45 -9.21 -7.65 -5.29
CA LYS A 45 -10.21 -7.11 -4.36
C LYS A 45 -9.55 -6.28 -3.27
N LYS A 46 -8.44 -6.78 -2.71
CA LYS A 46 -7.67 -6.02 -1.72
C LYS A 46 -7.12 -4.73 -2.31
N ILE A 47 -6.55 -4.82 -3.51
CA ILE A 47 -5.97 -3.66 -4.19
C ILE A 47 -7.03 -2.60 -4.44
N ASN A 48 -8.19 -3.00 -4.95
CA ASN A 48 -9.28 -2.06 -5.22
C ASN A 48 -9.79 -1.40 -3.94
N MET A 49 -9.92 -2.16 -2.86
CA MET A 49 -10.35 -1.60 -1.57
C MET A 49 -9.35 -0.58 -1.04
N LEU A 50 -8.06 -0.94 -1.05
CA LEU A 50 -7.02 -0.03 -0.55
C LEU A 50 -6.98 1.27 -1.34
N ASN A 51 -7.03 1.20 -2.65
CA ASN A 51 -6.97 2.40 -3.50
C ASN A 51 -8.21 3.29 -3.35
N LYS A 52 -9.31 2.74 -2.85
CA LYS A 52 -10.51 3.51 -2.50
C LYS A 52 -10.49 4.01 -1.05
N GLY A 53 -9.42 3.74 -0.31
CA GLY A 53 -9.32 4.13 1.09
C GLY A 53 -10.12 3.26 2.03
N LYS A 54 -10.40 2.02 1.64
CA LYS A 54 -11.20 1.08 2.45
C LYS A 54 -10.33 -0.08 2.91
N GLY A 55 -10.53 -0.50 4.16
CA GLY A 55 -9.82 -1.63 4.73
C GLY A 55 -10.61 -2.93 4.63
N TYR A 56 -9.89 -4.04 4.67
CA TYR A 56 -10.44 -5.38 4.72
C TYR A 56 -10.02 -6.14 5.97
N LEU A 57 -9.23 -5.53 6.82
CA LEU A 57 -8.82 -6.09 8.12
C LEU A 57 -9.59 -5.37 9.23
N LYS A 58 -10.23 -6.16 10.10
CA LYS A 58 -11.15 -5.61 11.10
C LYS A 58 -10.50 -4.66 12.10
N HIS A 59 -9.23 -4.88 12.42
CA HIS A 59 -8.53 -4.11 13.44
C HIS A 59 -7.81 -2.88 12.89
N ILE A 60 -7.94 -2.61 11.60
CA ILE A 60 -7.34 -1.43 10.98
C ILE A 60 -8.46 -0.50 10.52
N SER A 61 -8.46 0.74 11.02
CA SER A 61 -9.53 1.68 10.69
C SER A 61 -9.44 2.14 9.24
N ASN A 62 -10.60 2.34 8.62
CA ASN A 62 -10.67 2.89 7.26
C ASN A 62 -10.05 4.29 7.20
N ASN A 63 -10.13 5.07 8.29
CA ASN A 63 -9.56 6.41 8.32
C ASN A 63 -8.04 6.41 8.14
N LYS A 64 -7.35 5.44 8.74
CA LYS A 64 -5.90 5.32 8.57
C LYS A 64 -5.54 5.00 7.12
N ILE A 65 -6.26 4.07 6.51
CA ILE A 65 -6.03 3.68 5.11
C ILE A 65 -6.34 4.84 4.19
N LYS A 66 -7.48 5.49 4.39
CA LYS A 66 -7.90 6.64 3.60
C LYS A 66 -6.88 7.78 3.67
N LYS A 67 -6.39 8.09 4.85
CA LYS A 67 -5.37 9.12 5.03
C LYS A 67 -4.09 8.78 4.27
N ALA A 68 -3.60 7.55 4.38
CA ALA A 68 -2.37 7.11 3.72
C ALA A 68 -2.52 7.15 2.18
N VAL A 69 -3.64 6.68 1.66
CA VAL A 69 -3.89 6.63 0.21
C VAL A 69 -4.13 8.05 -0.35
N HIS A 70 -4.94 8.86 0.31
CA HIS A 70 -5.25 10.22 -0.16
C HIS A 70 -4.03 11.14 -0.09
N SER A 71 -3.12 10.93 0.85
CA SER A 71 -1.88 11.70 0.91
C SER A 71 -0.89 11.34 -0.19
N GLY A 72 -1.12 10.20 -0.87
CA GLY A 72 -0.25 9.71 -1.92
C GLY A 72 0.93 8.88 -1.43
N TYR A 73 1.07 8.67 -0.13
CA TYR A 73 2.19 7.89 0.42
C TYR A 73 1.98 6.39 0.34
N LEU A 74 0.74 5.93 0.23
CA LEU A 74 0.45 4.51 0.05
C LEU A 74 -0.28 4.29 -1.27
N ARG A 75 0.28 3.44 -2.11
CA ARG A 75 -0.35 2.98 -3.35
C ARG A 75 -0.28 1.46 -3.38
N ALA A 76 -1.23 0.85 -4.05
CA ALA A 76 -1.29 -0.59 -4.15
C ALA A 76 -1.55 -1.02 -5.59
N THR A 77 -0.95 -2.14 -5.98
CA THR A 77 -1.09 -2.68 -7.32
C THR A 77 -1.01 -4.19 -7.31
N SER A 78 -1.73 -4.83 -8.24
CA SER A 78 -1.58 -6.25 -8.52
C SER A 78 -0.64 -6.50 -9.70
N ASP A 79 -0.09 -5.48 -10.28
CA ASP A 79 0.79 -5.53 -11.44
C ASP A 79 2.25 -5.61 -11.00
N PHE A 80 2.79 -6.78 -11.09
CA PHE A 80 4.17 -7.08 -10.65
C PHE A 80 5.20 -6.79 -11.74
#